data_42d15a0b23ae27b9d6d3464da73af92d
#
_entry.id   42d15a0b23ae27b9d6d3464da73af92d
#
_cell.length_a   1.000
_cell.length_b   1.000
_cell.length_c   1.000
_cell.angle_alpha   90.00
_cell.angle_beta   90.00
_cell.angle_gamma   90.00
#
_symmetry.space_group_name_H-M   'P 1'
#
loop_
_entity.id
_entity.type
_entity.pdbx_description
1 polymer ?
#
loop_
_entity_poly.entity_id
_entity_poly.type
_entity_poly.pdbx_seq_one_letter_code
_entity_poly.pdbx_strand_id
1 'polypeptide(L)'
;VELAQKARDISKKDILIAGGLPNQKQTYSANLGEDLGVIEENFYDQANLLKNGIDFFYLDVMSSGLECEIALKTIESFNLPVLVGVHLKDNGILPSGEKINDVIKKYKNKNWLGVIMACISPKAYETVLKDLKQLDMPYGFKLNAFKNIPEGYTVASKDQWGNAGNPTTVLGVNTDLNESKFYECSKKFMENGATILGGCCEIRPSHIKEISKLKLIDTS
;
A
#
# COMPACT_ATOMS: atom_id res chain seq x y z
N VAL A 1 -0.37 -17.98 4.39
CA VAL A 1 0.28 -18.48 3.17
C VAL A 1 -0.50 -19.65 2.61
N GLU A 2 -0.63 -20.79 3.30
CA GLU A 2 -1.28 -22.03 2.82
C GLU A 2 -2.69 -21.82 2.24
N LEU A 3 -3.52 -21.00 2.87
CA LEU A 3 -4.87 -20.69 2.36
C LEU A 3 -4.83 -19.93 1.03
N ALA A 4 -3.87 -19.01 0.88
CA ALA A 4 -3.69 -18.29 -0.38
C ALA A 4 -3.20 -19.21 -1.50
N GLN A 5 -2.26 -20.11 -1.19
CA GLN A 5 -1.80 -21.15 -2.13
C GLN A 5 -2.94 -22.06 -2.57
N LYS A 6 -3.73 -22.58 -1.63
CA LYS A 6 -4.92 -23.40 -1.93
C LYS A 6 -5.92 -22.66 -2.82
N ALA A 7 -6.17 -21.37 -2.53
CA ALA A 7 -7.08 -20.56 -3.33
C ALA A 7 -6.56 -20.36 -4.76
N ARG A 8 -5.27 -20.09 -4.92
CA ARG A 8 -4.60 -20.02 -6.23
C ARG A 8 -4.76 -21.34 -7.00
N ASP A 9 -4.42 -22.46 -6.37
CA ASP A 9 -4.45 -23.77 -6.99
C ASP A 9 -5.88 -24.18 -7.43
N ILE A 10 -6.89 -23.87 -6.59
CA ILE A 10 -8.30 -24.07 -6.94
C ILE A 10 -8.72 -23.18 -8.10
N SER A 11 -8.25 -21.95 -8.15
CA SER A 11 -8.61 -20.98 -9.20
C SER A 11 -8.07 -21.36 -10.58
N LYS A 12 -7.00 -22.15 -10.63
CA LYS A 12 -6.24 -22.53 -11.85
C LYS A 12 -5.78 -21.31 -12.67
N LYS A 13 -5.57 -20.18 -12.00
CA LYS A 13 -5.08 -18.93 -12.60
C LYS A 13 -3.63 -18.71 -12.22
N ASP A 14 -2.89 -18.10 -13.14
CA ASP A 14 -1.53 -17.61 -12.86
C ASP A 14 -1.61 -16.35 -11.99
N ILE A 15 -1.54 -16.56 -10.67
CA ILE A 15 -1.68 -15.51 -9.65
C ILE A 15 -0.48 -15.56 -8.73
N LEU A 16 0.18 -14.42 -8.55
CA LEU A 16 1.27 -14.28 -7.58
C LEU A 16 0.72 -14.06 -6.16
N ILE A 17 1.43 -14.61 -5.18
CA ILE A 17 1.11 -14.46 -3.76
C ILE A 17 2.08 -13.46 -3.14
N ALA A 18 1.55 -12.37 -2.60
CA ALA A 18 2.32 -11.40 -1.85
C ALA A 18 2.42 -11.78 -0.37
N GLY A 19 3.61 -11.65 0.21
CA GLY A 19 3.83 -11.67 1.65
C GLY A 19 3.71 -10.28 2.21
N GLY A 20 2.59 -9.95 2.85
CA GLY A 20 2.35 -8.63 3.42
C GLY A 20 3.20 -8.38 4.66
N LEU A 21 3.97 -7.30 4.65
CA LEU A 21 4.74 -6.77 5.78
C LEU A 21 4.16 -5.39 6.11
N PRO A 22 3.23 -5.30 7.07
CA PRO A 22 2.62 -4.03 7.48
C PRO A 22 3.61 -3.19 8.28
N ASN A 23 3.31 -1.91 8.44
CA ASN A 23 4.04 -1.04 9.34
C ASN A 23 4.05 -1.61 10.78
N GLN A 24 5.16 -1.44 11.49
CA GLN A 24 5.41 -2.17 12.76
C GLN A 24 4.93 -1.44 14.01
N LYS A 25 4.42 -0.24 13.91
CA LYS A 25 3.88 0.54 15.04
C LYS A 25 2.44 0.97 14.76
N GLN A 26 2.22 2.20 14.37
CA GLN A 26 0.88 2.76 14.18
C GLN A 26 0.67 3.15 12.72
N THR A 27 -0.37 2.61 12.13
CA THR A 27 -0.77 2.98 10.77
C THR A 27 -1.03 4.49 10.68
N TYR A 28 -0.56 5.10 9.60
CA TYR A 28 -0.63 6.54 9.30
C TYR A 28 0.26 7.43 10.18
N SER A 29 1.18 6.86 10.95
CA SER A 29 2.12 7.59 11.79
C SER A 29 3.56 7.28 11.39
N ALA A 30 4.38 8.33 11.31
CA ALA A 30 5.82 8.18 11.09
C ALA A 30 6.61 7.90 12.38
N ASN A 31 5.95 7.87 13.54
CA ASN A 31 6.60 7.63 14.81
C ASN A 31 6.88 6.13 15.00
N LEU A 32 8.14 5.76 14.86
CA LEU A 32 8.62 4.39 15.03
C LEU A 32 9.00 4.05 16.49
N GLY A 33 8.91 5.02 17.40
CA GLY A 33 9.40 4.88 18.77
C GLY A 33 10.91 5.02 18.87
N GLU A 34 11.47 4.75 20.07
CA GLU A 34 12.89 4.94 20.36
C GLU A 34 13.76 3.75 19.96
N ASP A 35 13.20 2.54 20.01
CA ASP A 35 13.94 1.30 19.72
C ASP A 35 13.66 0.81 18.29
N LEU A 36 14.53 1.17 17.38
CA LEU A 36 14.45 0.74 15.97
C LEU A 36 14.86 -0.73 15.79
N GLY A 37 15.61 -1.32 16.73
CA GLY A 37 16.01 -2.73 16.69
C GLY A 37 14.78 -3.64 16.79
N VAL A 38 13.79 -3.29 17.60
CA VAL A 38 12.51 -4.01 17.68
C VAL A 38 11.74 -3.97 16.35
N ILE A 39 11.82 -2.86 15.61
CA ILE A 39 11.19 -2.74 14.29
C ILE A 39 11.87 -3.70 13.29
N GLU A 40 13.19 -3.72 13.30
CA GLU A 40 14.00 -4.61 12.46
C GLU A 40 13.70 -6.09 12.75
N GLU A 41 13.72 -6.49 14.02
CA GLU A 41 13.41 -7.86 14.46
C GLU A 41 11.99 -8.27 14.01
N ASN A 42 10.99 -7.42 14.21
CA ASN A 42 9.63 -7.70 13.79
C ASN A 42 9.50 -7.91 12.27
N PHE A 43 10.17 -7.09 11.45
CA PHE A 43 10.18 -7.29 10.01
C PHE A 43 10.87 -8.60 9.62
N TYR A 44 11.99 -8.92 10.28
CA TYR A 44 12.71 -10.17 10.03
C TYR A 44 11.85 -11.39 10.34
N ASP A 45 11.22 -11.43 11.52
CA ASP A 45 10.42 -12.56 11.97
C ASP A 45 9.22 -12.79 11.04
N GLN A 46 8.50 -11.71 10.68
CA GLN A 46 7.38 -11.82 9.75
C GLN A 46 7.83 -12.30 8.37
N ALA A 47 8.90 -11.73 7.83
CA ALA A 47 9.44 -12.14 6.54
C ALA A 47 9.92 -13.59 6.56
N ASN A 48 10.60 -14.00 7.64
CA ASN A 48 11.07 -15.38 7.81
C ASN A 48 9.95 -16.41 7.85
N LEU A 49 8.81 -16.06 8.44
CA LEU A 49 7.60 -16.91 8.44
C LEU A 49 6.94 -17.02 7.05
N LEU A 50 7.05 -15.98 6.23
CA LEU A 50 6.34 -15.89 4.95
C LEU A 50 7.15 -16.41 3.76
N LYS A 51 8.48 -16.26 3.79
CA LYS A 51 9.40 -16.40 2.64
C LYS A 51 9.24 -17.66 1.78
N ASN A 52 8.85 -18.79 2.38
CA ASN A 52 8.77 -20.07 1.68
C ASN A 52 7.44 -20.32 0.95
N GLY A 53 6.55 -19.35 0.91
CA GLY A 53 5.21 -19.59 0.35
C GLY A 53 4.65 -18.41 -0.42
N ILE A 54 5.49 -17.44 -0.72
CA ILE A 54 5.14 -16.20 -1.43
C ILE A 54 6.02 -16.04 -2.67
N ASP A 55 5.58 -15.22 -3.59
CA ASP A 55 6.34 -14.89 -4.80
C ASP A 55 7.12 -13.57 -4.63
N PHE A 56 6.65 -12.66 -3.78
CA PHE A 56 7.30 -11.40 -3.46
C PHE A 56 6.82 -10.84 -2.11
N PHE A 57 7.61 -9.93 -1.52
CA PHE A 57 7.18 -9.17 -0.34
C PHE A 57 6.38 -7.92 -0.75
N TYR A 58 5.39 -7.57 0.04
CA TYR A 58 4.67 -6.32 -0.08
C TYR A 58 4.77 -5.52 1.21
N LEU A 59 5.53 -4.42 1.20
CA LEU A 59 5.54 -3.46 2.30
C LEU A 59 4.23 -2.68 2.25
N ASP A 60 3.39 -2.79 3.28
CA ASP A 60 2.04 -2.23 3.26
C ASP A 60 1.89 -1.00 4.17
N VAL A 61 1.47 0.11 3.58
CA VAL A 61 1.12 1.37 4.28
C VAL A 61 2.29 1.98 5.06
N MET A 62 3.51 1.91 4.51
CA MET A 62 4.68 2.57 5.11
C MET A 62 4.45 4.07 5.24
N SER A 63 4.79 4.63 6.40
CA SER A 63 4.49 6.02 6.74
C SER A 63 5.72 6.94 6.73
N SER A 64 6.92 6.38 6.53
CA SER A 64 8.18 7.12 6.44
C SER A 64 9.20 6.40 5.57
N GLY A 65 10.14 7.16 5.02
CA GLY A 65 11.29 6.62 4.32
C GLY A 65 12.20 5.79 5.23
N LEU A 66 12.33 6.17 6.50
CA LEU A 66 13.11 5.41 7.48
C LEU A 66 12.50 4.02 7.71
N GLU A 67 11.18 3.90 7.82
CA GLU A 67 10.52 2.59 7.96
C GLU A 67 10.73 1.73 6.71
N CYS A 68 10.62 2.31 5.52
CA CYS A 68 10.96 1.62 4.27
C CYS A 68 12.41 1.13 4.28
N GLU A 69 13.35 1.95 4.73
CA GLU A 69 14.78 1.60 4.81
C GLU A 69 15.02 0.39 5.71
N ILE A 70 14.46 0.43 6.92
CA ILE A 70 14.61 -0.68 7.88
C ILE A 70 14.03 -1.96 7.28
N ALA A 71 12.80 -1.92 6.80
CA ALA A 71 12.16 -3.09 6.20
C ALA A 71 12.98 -3.67 5.03
N LEU A 72 13.41 -2.82 4.10
CA LEU A 72 14.16 -3.24 2.90
C LEU A 72 15.50 -3.87 3.26
N LYS A 73 16.27 -3.28 4.19
CA LYS A 73 17.53 -3.84 4.66
C LYS A 73 17.34 -5.19 5.33
N THR A 74 16.32 -5.29 6.18
CA THR A 74 16.02 -6.51 6.93
C THR A 74 15.66 -7.68 6.02
N ILE A 75 14.87 -7.43 4.98
CA ILE A 75 14.39 -8.50 4.07
C ILE A 75 15.33 -8.79 2.90
N GLU A 76 16.40 -8.02 2.72
CA GLU A 76 17.33 -8.16 1.60
C GLU A 76 17.93 -9.57 1.50
N SER A 77 18.25 -10.19 2.64
CA SER A 77 18.84 -11.54 2.71
C SER A 77 17.93 -12.66 2.17
N PHE A 78 16.64 -12.41 2.06
CA PHE A 78 15.70 -13.40 1.52
C PHE A 78 15.67 -13.45 -0.01
N ASN A 79 16.29 -12.48 -0.71
CA ASN A 79 16.40 -12.43 -2.17
C ASN A 79 15.08 -12.52 -2.94
N LEU A 80 13.97 -12.08 -2.35
CA LEU A 80 12.68 -11.98 -3.02
C LEU A 80 12.45 -10.56 -3.56
N PRO A 81 11.71 -10.42 -4.66
CA PRO A 81 11.26 -9.10 -5.13
C PRO A 81 10.39 -8.39 -4.09
N VAL A 82 10.32 -7.07 -4.15
CA VAL A 82 9.57 -6.26 -3.19
C VAL A 82 8.68 -5.26 -3.92
N LEU A 83 7.40 -5.23 -3.57
CA LEU A 83 6.49 -4.16 -3.93
C LEU A 83 6.35 -3.21 -2.73
N VAL A 84 6.60 -1.93 -2.93
CA VAL A 84 6.64 -0.96 -1.82
C VAL A 84 5.35 -0.14 -1.80
N GLY A 85 4.58 -0.27 -0.73
CA GLY A 85 3.35 0.49 -0.49
C GLY A 85 3.56 1.58 0.55
N VAL A 86 3.38 2.84 0.15
CA VAL A 86 3.51 3.99 1.04
C VAL A 86 2.17 4.71 1.22
N HIS A 87 1.93 5.21 2.42
CA HIS A 87 0.77 6.05 2.70
C HIS A 87 1.09 7.53 2.42
N LEU A 88 0.15 8.23 1.80
CA LEU A 88 0.21 9.67 1.58
C LEU A 88 -1.02 10.34 2.18
N LYS A 89 -0.79 11.49 2.80
CA LYS A 89 -1.86 12.42 3.18
C LYS A 89 -2.46 13.06 1.93
N ASP A 90 -3.61 13.71 2.04
CA ASP A 90 -4.31 14.37 0.93
C ASP A 90 -3.49 15.47 0.22
N ASN A 91 -2.44 15.97 0.86
CA ASN A 91 -1.49 16.91 0.27
C ASN A 91 -0.34 16.23 -0.52
N GLY A 92 -0.36 14.90 -0.66
CA GLY A 92 0.63 14.13 -1.41
C GLY A 92 1.95 13.88 -0.69
N ILE A 93 2.01 14.11 0.63
CA ILE A 93 3.22 13.97 1.44
C ILE A 93 3.04 12.80 2.41
N LEU A 94 4.09 12.00 2.64
CA LEU A 94 4.07 10.95 3.66
C LEU A 94 3.80 11.54 5.06
N PRO A 95 3.30 10.77 6.01
CA PRO A 95 3.18 11.20 7.41
C PRO A 95 4.48 11.77 7.99
N SER A 96 5.63 11.27 7.56
CA SER A 96 6.98 11.79 7.95
C SER A 96 7.31 13.18 7.40
N GLY A 97 6.54 13.71 6.45
CA GLY A 97 6.84 14.97 5.77
C GLY A 97 7.67 14.81 4.49
N GLU A 98 8.07 13.62 4.13
CA GLU A 98 8.85 13.32 2.92
C GLU A 98 7.95 13.28 1.67
N LYS A 99 8.52 13.63 0.50
CA LYS A 99 7.88 13.40 -0.81
C LYS A 99 8.21 12.00 -1.30
N ILE A 100 7.28 11.39 -2.05
CA ILE A 100 7.47 10.04 -2.57
C ILE A 100 8.70 9.91 -3.47
N ASN A 101 8.98 10.91 -4.31
CA ASN A 101 10.14 10.89 -5.20
C ASN A 101 11.46 10.89 -4.43
N ASP A 102 11.52 11.58 -3.27
CA ASP A 102 12.71 11.60 -2.43
C ASP A 102 12.94 10.24 -1.78
N VAL A 103 11.87 9.59 -1.30
CA VAL A 103 11.92 8.21 -0.76
C VAL A 103 12.41 7.23 -1.81
N ILE A 104 11.81 7.26 -3.01
CA ILE A 104 12.21 6.37 -4.11
C ILE A 104 13.67 6.61 -4.50
N LYS A 105 14.07 7.86 -4.72
CA LYS A 105 15.44 8.20 -5.09
C LYS A 105 16.46 7.71 -4.08
N LYS A 106 16.12 7.74 -2.79
CA LYS A 106 17.03 7.36 -1.71
C LYS A 106 17.13 5.85 -1.51
N TYR A 107 16.01 5.13 -1.66
CA TYR A 107 15.91 3.74 -1.21
C TYR A 107 15.67 2.71 -2.32
N LYS A 108 15.32 3.14 -3.55
CA LYS A 108 15.10 2.22 -4.68
C LYS A 108 16.34 1.35 -4.91
N ASN A 109 16.13 0.06 -5.05
CA ASN A 109 17.14 -0.92 -5.47
C ASN A 109 16.58 -1.82 -6.58
N LYS A 110 17.41 -2.73 -7.10
CA LYS A 110 17.07 -3.64 -8.21
C LYS A 110 15.94 -4.63 -7.91
N ASN A 111 15.60 -4.84 -6.64
CA ASN A 111 14.59 -5.82 -6.24
C ASN A 111 13.19 -5.21 -6.14
N TRP A 112 13.04 -3.90 -6.37
CA TRP A 112 11.73 -3.26 -6.38
C TRP A 112 10.95 -3.61 -7.63
N LEU A 113 9.76 -4.19 -7.48
CA LEU A 113 8.79 -4.44 -8.56
C LEU A 113 8.07 -3.16 -8.97
N GLY A 114 7.92 -2.23 -8.05
CA GLY A 114 7.18 -0.99 -8.23
C GLY A 114 6.84 -0.33 -6.91
N VAL A 115 6.06 0.74 -6.99
CA VAL A 115 5.57 1.48 -5.83
C VAL A 115 4.05 1.65 -5.88
N ILE A 116 3.39 1.46 -4.74
CA ILE A 116 1.93 1.66 -4.60
C ILE A 116 1.67 2.77 -3.59
N MET A 117 0.78 3.69 -3.94
CA MET A 117 0.19 4.61 -2.97
C MET A 117 -0.89 3.85 -2.20
N ALA A 118 -0.56 3.44 -0.98
CA ALA A 118 -1.32 2.47 -0.20
C ALA A 118 -2.27 3.13 0.80
N CYS A 119 -3.52 2.67 0.80
CA CYS A 119 -4.59 3.12 1.69
C CYS A 119 -4.80 4.64 1.66
N ILE A 120 -4.88 5.20 0.47
CA ILE A 120 -5.06 6.64 0.23
C ILE A 120 -6.42 6.93 -0.42
N SER A 121 -6.86 8.18 -0.34
CA SER A 121 -8.03 8.66 -1.07
C SER A 121 -7.71 8.84 -2.57
N PRO A 122 -8.71 8.81 -3.47
CA PRO A 122 -8.51 9.21 -4.87
C PRO A 122 -7.89 10.60 -5.02
N LYS A 123 -8.26 11.53 -4.14
CA LYS A 123 -7.70 12.90 -4.12
C LYS A 123 -6.20 12.92 -3.84
N ALA A 124 -5.75 12.15 -2.84
CA ALA A 124 -4.33 12.04 -2.52
C ALA A 124 -3.53 11.50 -3.72
N TYR A 125 -4.07 10.49 -4.43
CA TYR A 125 -3.44 9.96 -5.63
C TYR A 125 -3.35 11.00 -6.76
N GLU A 126 -4.42 11.75 -7.00
CA GLU A 126 -4.42 12.81 -8.00
C GLU A 126 -3.35 13.89 -7.73
N THR A 127 -3.15 14.22 -6.46
CA THR A 127 -2.17 15.22 -6.03
C THR A 127 -0.73 14.85 -6.44
N VAL A 128 -0.37 13.57 -6.39
CA VAL A 128 0.99 13.08 -6.70
C VAL A 128 1.15 12.56 -8.12
N LEU A 129 0.11 12.55 -8.92
CA LEU A 129 0.11 11.92 -10.24
C LEU A 129 1.20 12.48 -11.17
N LYS A 130 1.50 13.79 -11.09
CA LYS A 130 2.58 14.39 -11.87
C LYS A 130 3.95 13.88 -11.48
N ASP A 131 4.16 13.64 -10.19
CA ASP A 131 5.42 13.13 -9.66
C ASP A 131 5.58 11.65 -10.02
N LEU A 132 4.50 10.87 -9.93
CA LEU A 132 4.50 9.44 -10.29
C LEU A 132 4.83 9.21 -11.77
N LYS A 133 4.34 10.06 -12.67
CA LYS A 133 4.65 9.99 -14.10
C LYS A 133 6.14 10.17 -14.44
N GLN A 134 6.93 10.69 -13.53
CA GLN A 134 8.38 10.88 -13.72
C GLN A 134 9.18 9.66 -13.28
N LEU A 135 8.52 8.64 -12.71
CA LEU A 135 9.18 7.46 -12.21
C LEU A 135 9.52 6.51 -13.36
N ASP A 136 10.76 6.04 -13.38
CA ASP A 136 11.22 4.95 -14.24
C ASP A 136 11.00 3.61 -13.54
N MET A 137 9.75 3.29 -13.22
CA MET A 137 9.31 2.04 -12.62
C MET A 137 7.78 1.93 -12.60
N PRO A 138 7.21 0.69 -12.51
CA PRO A 138 5.78 0.50 -12.30
C PRO A 138 5.28 1.23 -11.05
N TYR A 139 4.14 1.87 -11.16
CA TYR A 139 3.47 2.51 -10.03
C TYR A 139 1.95 2.32 -10.08
N GLY A 140 1.32 2.54 -8.94
CA GLY A 140 -0.10 2.40 -8.86
C GLY A 140 -0.70 2.78 -7.50
N PHE A 141 -1.84 2.20 -7.21
CA PHE A 141 -2.61 2.56 -6.03
C PHE A 141 -3.32 1.38 -5.38
N LYS A 142 -3.58 1.54 -4.10
CA LYS A 142 -4.50 0.76 -3.28
C LYS A 142 -5.42 1.75 -2.56
N LEU A 143 -6.50 2.21 -3.25
CA LEU A 143 -7.40 3.26 -2.75
C LEU A 143 -8.23 2.75 -1.57
N ASN A 144 -8.54 3.65 -0.64
CA ASN A 144 -9.55 3.44 0.39
C ASN A 144 -10.84 4.22 0.09
N ALA A 145 -11.93 3.81 0.70
CA ALA A 145 -13.20 4.52 0.68
C ALA A 145 -13.58 5.06 2.07
N PHE A 146 -12.63 5.61 2.81
CA PHE A 146 -12.92 6.41 4.00
C PHE A 146 -13.39 7.82 3.60
N LYS A 147 -14.24 8.44 4.42
CA LYS A 147 -14.62 9.85 4.23
C LYS A 147 -13.44 10.77 4.40
N ASN A 148 -12.68 10.56 5.44
CA ASN A 148 -11.49 11.34 5.77
C ASN A 148 -10.60 10.56 6.73
N ILE A 149 -9.29 10.74 6.63
CA ILE A 149 -8.32 10.31 7.64
C ILE A 149 -7.77 11.59 8.29
N PRO A 150 -8.24 11.95 9.50
CA PRO A 150 -7.80 13.16 10.18
C PRO A 150 -6.29 13.15 10.44
N GLU A 151 -5.67 14.33 10.44
CA GLU A 151 -4.27 14.45 10.81
C GLU A 151 -4.04 13.93 12.23
N GLY A 152 -2.98 13.17 12.44
CA GLY A 152 -2.66 12.52 13.71
C GLY A 152 -3.51 11.28 14.05
N TYR A 153 -4.46 10.89 13.19
CA TYR A 153 -5.19 9.65 13.40
C TYR A 153 -4.26 8.44 13.34
N THR A 154 -4.44 7.51 14.28
CA THR A 154 -3.79 6.20 14.26
C THR A 154 -4.81 5.12 14.63
N VAL A 155 -4.68 3.94 14.07
CA VAL A 155 -5.62 2.82 14.34
C VAL A 155 -5.62 2.41 15.82
N ALA A 156 -4.52 2.64 16.54
CA ALA A 156 -4.37 2.27 17.94
C ALA A 156 -4.86 3.33 18.95
N SER A 157 -5.34 4.48 18.51
CA SER A 157 -5.69 5.63 19.39
C SER A 157 -7.03 5.44 20.07
N LYS A 158 -7.08 4.67 21.17
CA LYS A 158 -8.30 4.49 21.96
C LYS A 158 -8.81 5.80 22.56
N ASP A 159 -7.92 6.57 23.16
CA ASP A 159 -8.28 7.69 24.03
C ASP A 159 -8.67 8.95 23.24
N GLN A 160 -8.19 9.07 22.02
CA GLN A 160 -8.41 10.24 21.18
C GLN A 160 -9.63 10.10 20.25
N TRP A 161 -10.03 8.87 19.91
CA TRP A 161 -11.02 8.60 18.87
C TRP A 161 -12.18 7.70 19.32
N GLY A 162 -12.23 7.36 20.59
CA GLY A 162 -13.39 6.77 21.31
C GLY A 162 -13.66 5.29 21.03
N ASN A 163 -13.40 4.76 19.86
CA ASN A 163 -13.68 3.37 19.50
C ASN A 163 -12.59 2.78 18.60
N ALA A 164 -11.51 2.36 19.20
CA ALA A 164 -10.33 1.85 18.50
C ALA A 164 -10.52 0.49 17.79
N GLY A 165 -11.66 -0.16 17.95
CA GLY A 165 -11.86 -1.49 17.39
C GLY A 165 -12.16 -1.54 15.90
N ASN A 166 -12.73 -0.49 15.33
CA ASN A 166 -13.13 -0.45 13.92
C ASN A 166 -12.89 0.94 13.31
N PRO A 167 -11.86 1.10 12.46
CA PRO A 167 -11.57 2.36 11.80
C PRO A 167 -12.75 2.95 11.03
N THR A 168 -13.60 2.11 10.43
CA THR A 168 -14.79 2.54 9.69
C THR A 168 -15.75 3.35 10.54
N THR A 169 -15.89 3.01 11.82
CA THR A 169 -16.78 3.74 12.75
C THR A 169 -16.31 5.18 12.96
N VAL A 170 -14.99 5.38 13.01
CA VAL A 170 -14.37 6.69 13.26
C VAL A 170 -14.22 7.48 11.97
N LEU A 171 -13.70 6.87 10.92
CA LEU A 171 -13.36 7.52 9.66
C LEU A 171 -14.54 7.68 8.71
N GLY A 172 -15.61 6.90 8.95
CA GLY A 172 -16.80 6.85 8.10
C GLY A 172 -16.55 6.28 6.71
N VAL A 173 -17.60 5.82 6.06
CA VAL A 173 -17.55 5.30 4.69
C VAL A 173 -17.89 6.39 3.68
N ASN A 174 -17.04 6.55 2.67
CA ASN A 174 -17.32 7.37 1.50
C ASN A 174 -18.20 6.57 0.50
N THR A 175 -19.50 6.68 0.64
CA THR A 175 -20.47 5.99 -0.22
C THR A 175 -20.48 6.50 -1.67
N ASP A 176 -19.90 7.67 -1.93
CA ASP A 176 -19.79 8.22 -3.29
C ASP A 176 -18.74 7.46 -4.12
N LEU A 177 -17.75 6.81 -3.47
CA LEU A 177 -16.79 5.94 -4.12
C LEU A 177 -17.40 4.52 -4.28
N ASN A 178 -18.55 4.44 -4.94
CA ASN A 178 -19.17 3.18 -5.33
C ASN A 178 -18.40 2.50 -6.47
N GLU A 179 -18.85 1.32 -6.91
CA GLU A 179 -18.18 0.51 -7.93
C GLU A 179 -17.95 1.27 -9.24
N SER A 180 -18.96 2.02 -9.71
CA SER A 180 -18.84 2.81 -10.95
C SER A 180 -17.83 3.93 -10.79
N LYS A 181 -17.85 4.64 -9.67
CA LYS A 181 -16.90 5.73 -9.40
C LYS A 181 -15.48 5.23 -9.20
N PHE A 182 -15.35 4.10 -8.53
CA PHE A 182 -14.06 3.42 -8.39
C PHE A 182 -13.49 3.00 -9.74
N TYR A 183 -14.32 2.47 -10.65
CA TYR A 183 -13.93 2.16 -12.02
C TYR A 183 -13.47 3.41 -12.79
N GLU A 184 -14.24 4.51 -12.75
CA GLU A 184 -13.89 5.77 -13.41
C GLU A 184 -12.55 6.33 -12.92
N CYS A 185 -12.34 6.37 -11.61
CA CYS A 185 -11.06 6.79 -11.02
C CYS A 185 -9.92 5.89 -11.45
N SER A 186 -10.11 4.57 -11.39
CA SER A 186 -9.10 3.59 -11.76
C SER A 186 -8.73 3.70 -13.24
N LYS A 187 -9.72 3.87 -14.11
CA LYS A 187 -9.50 4.10 -15.55
C LYS A 187 -8.68 5.36 -15.80
N LYS A 188 -9.08 6.48 -15.19
CA LYS A 188 -8.33 7.75 -15.27
C LYS A 188 -6.88 7.58 -14.84
N PHE A 189 -6.62 6.88 -13.74
CA PHE A 189 -5.28 6.70 -13.22
C PHE A 189 -4.45 5.75 -14.09
N MET A 190 -5.05 4.71 -14.63
CA MET A 190 -4.43 3.80 -15.60
C MET A 190 -4.04 4.55 -16.89
N GLU A 191 -4.94 5.38 -17.45
CA GLU A 191 -4.66 6.24 -18.60
C GLU A 191 -3.53 7.25 -18.33
N ASN A 192 -3.23 7.49 -17.05
CA ASN A 192 -2.12 8.32 -16.62
C ASN A 192 -0.89 7.52 -16.16
N GLY A 193 -0.80 6.24 -16.53
CA GLY A 193 0.40 5.42 -16.37
C GLY A 193 0.39 4.47 -15.17
N ALA A 194 -0.67 4.42 -14.36
CA ALA A 194 -0.76 3.42 -13.30
C ALA A 194 -0.92 2.01 -13.88
N THR A 195 -0.05 1.09 -13.48
CA THR A 195 -0.07 -0.31 -13.90
C THR A 195 -0.44 -1.27 -12.78
N ILE A 196 -0.48 -0.80 -11.54
CA ILE A 196 -0.81 -1.59 -10.35
C ILE A 196 -2.08 -0.99 -9.72
N LEU A 197 -3.18 -1.74 -9.80
CA LEU A 197 -4.51 -1.25 -9.41
C LEU A 197 -5.07 -2.10 -8.29
N GLY A 198 -5.53 -1.48 -7.21
CA GLY A 198 -6.07 -2.22 -6.07
C GLY A 198 -6.96 -1.38 -5.17
N GLY A 199 -7.56 -2.06 -4.21
CA GLY A 199 -8.39 -1.49 -3.16
C GLY A 199 -7.88 -1.80 -1.77
N CYS A 200 -8.20 -0.92 -0.82
CA CYS A 200 -7.90 -1.04 0.60
C CYS A 200 -9.21 -0.99 1.42
N CYS A 201 -9.20 -0.32 2.54
CA CYS A 201 -10.33 -0.21 3.46
C CYS A 201 -11.60 0.24 2.74
N GLU A 202 -12.70 -0.42 3.04
CA GLU A 202 -14.05 -0.21 2.48
C GLU A 202 -14.20 -0.46 0.96
N ILE A 203 -13.14 -0.86 0.26
CA ILE A 203 -13.25 -1.37 -1.11
C ILE A 203 -13.64 -2.85 -1.05
N ARG A 204 -14.75 -3.18 -1.68
CA ARG A 204 -15.38 -4.51 -1.65
C ARG A 204 -15.02 -5.33 -2.90
N PRO A 205 -15.23 -6.65 -2.90
CA PRO A 205 -15.01 -7.49 -4.08
C PRO A 205 -15.75 -7.01 -5.34
N SER A 206 -16.92 -6.38 -5.18
CA SER A 206 -17.69 -5.77 -6.28
C SER A 206 -16.92 -4.65 -6.98
N HIS A 207 -16.20 -3.80 -6.25
CA HIS A 207 -15.33 -2.76 -6.82
C HIS A 207 -14.19 -3.38 -7.64
N ILE A 208 -13.53 -4.42 -7.08
CA ILE A 208 -12.45 -5.12 -7.78
C ILE A 208 -12.96 -5.81 -9.06
N LYS A 209 -14.17 -6.38 -9.00
CA LYS A 209 -14.83 -6.96 -10.19
C LYS A 209 -15.06 -5.90 -11.28
N GLU A 210 -15.40 -4.67 -10.91
CA GLU A 210 -15.57 -3.60 -11.90
C GLU A 210 -14.24 -3.23 -12.56
N ILE A 211 -13.18 -2.99 -11.78
CA ILE A 211 -11.88 -2.62 -12.36
C ILE A 211 -11.22 -3.77 -13.13
N SER A 212 -11.57 -5.03 -12.87
CA SER A 212 -11.08 -6.17 -13.66
C SER A 212 -11.53 -6.15 -15.13
N LYS A 213 -12.50 -5.30 -15.47
CA LYS A 213 -12.92 -5.03 -16.86
C LYS A 213 -11.98 -4.10 -17.61
N LEU A 214 -11.11 -3.36 -16.89
CA LEU A 214 -10.10 -2.51 -17.50
C LEU A 214 -9.05 -3.39 -18.19
N LYS A 215 -8.80 -3.12 -19.46
CA LYS A 215 -7.68 -3.72 -20.18
C LYS A 215 -6.46 -2.84 -19.96
N LEU A 216 -5.35 -3.41 -19.53
CA LEU A 216 -4.10 -2.70 -19.49
C LEU A 216 -3.81 -2.15 -20.90
N ILE A 217 -3.44 -0.89 -20.98
CA ILE A 217 -3.00 -0.30 -22.23
C ILE A 217 -1.65 -0.94 -22.55
N ASP A 218 -1.58 -1.67 -23.66
CA ASP A 218 -0.32 -2.20 -24.17
C ASP A 218 0.62 -1.00 -24.44
N THR A 219 1.59 -0.82 -23.57
CA THR A 219 2.66 0.17 -23.73
C THR A 219 3.85 -0.51 -24.43
N SER A 220 3.56 -1.18 -25.58
CA SER A 220 4.59 -1.68 -26.47
C SER A 220 5.19 -0.57 -27.31
#